data_5ae66e59d9926b75a70e790ad5d840e6
#
_entry.id   5ae66e59d9926b75a70e790ad5d840e6
#
_cell.length_a   1.000
_cell.length_b   1.000
_cell.length_c   1.000
_cell.angle_alpha   90.00
_cell.angle_beta   90.00
_cell.angle_gamma   90.00
#
_symmetry.space_group_name_H-M   'P 1'
#
loop_
_entity.id
_entity.type
_entity.pdbx_description
1 polymer ?
#
loop_
_entity_poly.entity_id
_entity_poly.type
_entity_poly.pdbx_seq_one_letter_code
_entity_poly.pdbx_strand_id
1 'polypeptide(L)'
;GQVTIALTRRPGQPSPGVILLVDSGNKAVELDRGMLQLREALVDNQVEHERLRIEGTDFLHILNPRWPGSGVYLGQSKSLFIATSTEQLAKALVKNHKNPKANALLKDNAAFAAQHKAQFDGAWMYGWLDFSTVLEVVNDEIEKRRDPDAEPNPLMPEPQRVMEALGLTGLKSVGISGRTDEDGSL
;
A
#
# COMPACT_ATOMS: atom_id res chain seq x y z
N GLY A 1 -10.67 -13.22 -9.29
CA GLY A 1 -9.89 -12.70 -8.17
C GLY A 1 -9.56 -11.23 -8.37
N GLN A 2 -9.26 -10.53 -7.31
CA GLN A 2 -8.90 -9.11 -7.35
C GLN A 2 -7.50 -8.94 -6.77
N VAL A 3 -6.69 -8.07 -7.39
CA VAL A 3 -5.37 -7.66 -6.88
C VAL A 3 -5.43 -6.19 -6.48
N THR A 4 -4.95 -5.87 -5.29
CA THR A 4 -4.85 -4.50 -4.79
C THR A 4 -3.42 -4.22 -4.34
N ILE A 5 -2.84 -3.14 -4.83
CA ILE A 5 -1.57 -2.61 -4.34
C ILE A 5 -1.83 -1.26 -3.70
N ALA A 6 -1.32 -1.04 -2.51
CA ALA A 6 -1.46 0.22 -1.82
C ALA A 6 -0.14 0.67 -1.17
N LEU A 7 0.09 1.96 -1.24
CA LEU A 7 1.09 2.66 -0.45
C LEU A 7 0.35 3.44 0.64
N THR A 8 0.77 3.26 1.87
CA THR A 8 0.13 3.92 3.01
C THR A 8 1.19 4.61 3.85
N ARG A 9 0.83 5.76 4.42
CA ARG A 9 1.62 6.40 5.46
C ARG A 9 0.75 6.60 6.68
N ARG A 10 1.29 6.31 7.84
CA ARG A 10 0.67 6.64 9.12
C ARG A 10 1.49 7.71 9.82
N PRO A 11 0.85 8.61 10.56
CA PRO A 11 1.56 9.57 11.39
C PRO A 11 2.60 8.86 12.28
N GLY A 12 3.82 9.40 12.34
CA GLY A 12 4.91 8.85 13.14
C GLY A 12 5.66 7.65 12.52
N GLN A 13 5.30 7.19 11.32
CA GLN A 13 6.10 6.18 10.61
C GLN A 13 7.17 6.84 9.73
N PRO A 14 8.43 6.37 9.80
CA PRO A 14 9.54 6.95 9.04
C PRO A 14 9.45 6.67 7.55
N SER A 15 8.76 5.60 7.15
CA SER A 15 8.65 5.16 5.77
C SER A 15 7.21 4.78 5.41
N PRO A 16 6.80 4.98 4.16
CA PRO A 16 5.50 4.51 3.70
C PRO A 16 5.43 2.98 3.79
N GLY A 17 4.28 2.49 4.19
CA GLY A 17 3.99 1.06 4.17
C GLY A 17 3.52 0.61 2.79
N VAL A 18 3.95 -0.57 2.39
CA VAL A 18 3.52 -1.23 1.14
C VAL A 18 2.56 -2.35 1.47
N ILE A 19 1.49 -2.45 0.73
CA ILE A 19 0.47 -3.49 0.85
C ILE A 19 0.23 -4.09 -0.53
N LEU A 20 0.23 -5.42 -0.60
CA LEU A 20 -0.31 -6.19 -1.71
C LEU A 20 -1.38 -7.13 -1.15
N LEU A 21 -2.58 -7.05 -1.71
CA LEU A 21 -3.68 -7.95 -1.41
C LEU A 21 -4.07 -8.69 -2.69
N VAL A 22 -4.29 -10.00 -2.56
CA VAL A 22 -4.82 -10.83 -3.65
C VAL A 22 -6.00 -11.61 -3.09
N ASP A 23 -7.19 -11.33 -3.60
CA ASP A 23 -8.36 -12.15 -3.30
C ASP A 23 -8.47 -13.28 -4.32
N SER A 24 -8.20 -14.49 -3.88
CA SER A 24 -8.29 -15.70 -4.70
C SER A 24 -9.74 -16.15 -4.95
N GLY A 25 -10.73 -15.52 -4.33
CA GLY A 25 -12.13 -15.90 -4.45
C GLY A 25 -12.36 -17.34 -3.95
N ASN A 26 -12.77 -18.22 -4.85
CA ASN A 26 -13.02 -19.63 -4.57
C ASN A 26 -11.77 -20.53 -4.61
N LYS A 27 -10.57 -19.96 -4.87
CA LYS A 27 -9.29 -20.70 -4.98
C LYS A 27 -8.43 -20.61 -3.72
N ALA A 28 -9.05 -20.58 -2.54
CA ALA A 28 -8.31 -20.50 -1.26
C ALA A 28 -7.39 -21.70 -1.03
N VAL A 29 -7.78 -22.90 -1.49
CA VAL A 29 -6.97 -24.12 -1.36
C VAL A 29 -5.70 -24.07 -2.22
N GLU A 30 -5.80 -23.51 -3.43
CA GLU A 30 -4.65 -23.30 -4.31
C GLU A 30 -3.70 -22.26 -3.72
N LEU A 31 -4.25 -21.23 -3.07
CA LEU A 31 -3.46 -20.24 -2.35
C LEU A 31 -2.71 -20.87 -1.18
N ASP A 32 -3.36 -21.70 -0.37
CA ASP A 32 -2.72 -22.46 0.73
C ASP A 32 -1.55 -23.30 0.20
N ARG A 33 -1.76 -24.00 -0.91
CA ARG A 33 -0.71 -24.80 -1.54
C ARG A 33 0.46 -23.92 -2.00
N GLY A 34 0.18 -22.78 -2.63
CA GLY A 34 1.20 -21.80 -3.02
C GLY A 34 2.01 -21.27 -1.83
N MET A 35 1.36 -21.02 -0.71
CA MET A 35 2.04 -20.60 0.54
C MET A 35 2.94 -21.69 1.11
N LEU A 36 2.54 -22.97 1.01
CA LEU A 36 3.41 -24.10 1.39
C LEU A 36 4.63 -24.20 0.50
N GLN A 37 4.45 -24.15 -0.82
CA GLN A 37 5.55 -24.17 -1.79
C GLN A 37 6.52 -23.00 -1.59
N LEU A 38 6.00 -21.79 -1.34
CA LEU A 38 6.84 -20.63 -1.03
C LEU A 38 7.70 -20.89 0.20
N ARG A 39 7.13 -21.47 1.24
CA ARG A 39 7.87 -21.78 2.47
C ARG A 39 8.97 -22.81 2.24
N GLU A 40 8.68 -23.88 1.49
CA GLU A 40 9.67 -24.88 1.10
C GLU A 40 10.82 -24.22 0.32
N ALA A 41 10.49 -23.38 -0.66
CA ALA A 41 11.49 -22.64 -1.41
C ALA A 41 12.35 -21.69 -0.56
N LEU A 42 11.79 -21.06 0.47
CA LEU A 42 12.57 -20.22 1.41
C LEU A 42 13.55 -21.06 2.22
N VAL A 43 13.14 -22.25 2.68
CA VAL A 43 14.03 -23.19 3.39
C VAL A 43 15.14 -23.69 2.48
N ASP A 44 14.81 -24.15 1.28
CA ASP A 44 15.77 -24.69 0.31
C ASP A 44 16.82 -23.66 -0.12
N ASN A 45 16.42 -22.40 -0.23
CA ASN A 45 17.31 -21.29 -0.57
C ASN A 45 17.96 -20.62 0.65
N GLN A 46 17.79 -21.17 1.85
CA GLN A 46 18.35 -20.65 3.12
C GLN A 46 17.99 -19.17 3.38
N VAL A 47 16.79 -18.77 2.96
CA VAL A 47 16.30 -17.43 3.22
C VAL A 47 15.84 -17.34 4.67
N GLU A 48 16.37 -16.39 5.42
CA GLU A 48 16.03 -16.17 6.81
C GLU A 48 14.57 -15.72 6.94
N HIS A 49 13.79 -16.49 7.67
CA HIS A 49 12.38 -16.22 7.89
C HIS A 49 11.90 -16.77 9.24
N GLU A 50 10.86 -16.18 9.77
CA GLU A 50 10.20 -16.62 11.00
C GLU A 50 8.69 -16.75 10.81
N ARG A 51 8.07 -17.57 11.66
CA ARG A 51 6.62 -17.70 11.70
C ARG A 51 6.07 -16.87 12.84
N LEU A 52 5.08 -16.04 12.52
CA LEU A 52 4.40 -15.19 13.46
C LEU A 52 2.89 -15.45 13.40
N ARG A 53 2.24 -15.32 14.54
CA ARG A 53 0.77 -15.38 14.61
C ARG A 53 0.23 -13.98 14.90
N ILE A 54 -0.37 -13.35 13.90
CA ILE A 54 -0.88 -11.98 13.97
C ILE A 54 -2.41 -12.04 13.93
N GLU A 55 -3.07 -11.58 15.00
CA GLU A 55 -4.53 -11.58 15.13
C GLU A 55 -5.17 -12.94 14.79
N GLY A 56 -4.50 -14.05 15.19
CA GLY A 56 -4.95 -15.42 14.94
C GLY A 56 -4.79 -15.91 13.49
N THR A 57 -4.07 -15.19 12.67
CA THR A 57 -3.67 -15.58 11.30
C THR A 57 -2.17 -15.83 11.26
N ASP A 58 -1.77 -16.91 10.59
CA ASP A 58 -0.36 -17.28 10.49
C ASP A 58 0.31 -16.46 9.37
N PHE A 59 1.48 -15.92 9.67
CA PHE A 59 2.32 -15.13 8.76
C PHE A 59 3.73 -15.71 8.68
N LEU A 60 4.33 -15.57 7.52
CA LEU A 60 5.78 -15.68 7.32
C LEU A 60 6.35 -14.26 7.31
N HIS A 61 7.32 -14.00 8.15
CA HIS A 61 8.12 -12.79 8.11
C HIS A 61 9.47 -13.14 7.48
N ILE A 62 9.67 -12.66 6.27
CA ILE A 62 10.92 -12.83 5.53
C ILE A 62 11.81 -11.65 5.87
N LEU A 63 12.96 -11.93 6.49
CA LEU A 63 13.89 -10.92 6.95
C LEU A 63 14.72 -10.35 5.79
N ASN A 64 15.02 -9.07 5.83
CA ASN A 64 15.94 -8.47 4.88
C ASN A 64 17.35 -8.39 5.48
N PRO A 65 18.32 -9.17 4.99
CA PRO A 65 19.65 -9.20 5.56
C PRO A 65 20.42 -7.88 5.40
N ARG A 66 20.02 -7.02 4.45
CA ARG A 66 20.68 -5.74 4.21
C ARG A 66 20.15 -4.61 5.12
N TRP A 67 18.92 -4.76 5.63
CA TRP A 67 18.29 -3.76 6.50
C TRP A 67 17.62 -4.45 7.68
N PRO A 68 18.38 -4.64 8.79
CA PRO A 68 17.86 -5.24 10.01
C PRO A 68 16.58 -4.53 10.48
N GLY A 69 15.58 -5.32 10.85
CA GLY A 69 14.26 -4.82 11.27
C GLY A 69 13.30 -4.48 10.13
N SER A 70 13.73 -4.65 8.88
CA SER A 70 12.85 -4.59 7.71
C SER A 70 12.61 -5.99 7.14
N GLY A 71 11.48 -6.17 6.50
CA GLY A 71 11.14 -7.45 5.90
C GLY A 71 9.78 -7.40 5.24
N VAL A 72 9.31 -8.56 4.82
CA VAL A 72 7.99 -8.72 4.22
C VAL A 72 7.19 -9.72 5.03
N TYR A 73 6.00 -9.34 5.42
CA TYR A 73 5.03 -10.17 6.12
C TYR A 73 4.06 -10.76 5.10
N LEU A 74 4.06 -12.07 4.96
CA LEU A 74 3.20 -12.81 4.04
C LEU A 74 2.23 -13.68 4.84
N GLY A 75 0.96 -13.54 4.61
CA GLY A 75 -0.06 -14.31 5.31
C GLY A 75 -1.29 -14.54 4.47
N GLN A 76 -2.13 -15.44 4.94
CA GLN A 76 -3.41 -15.75 4.31
C GLN A 76 -4.54 -15.72 5.34
N SER A 77 -5.60 -15.00 5.01
CA SER A 77 -6.83 -14.98 5.80
C SER A 77 -8.00 -15.37 4.89
N LYS A 78 -8.45 -16.61 4.97
CA LYS A 78 -9.43 -17.24 4.06
C LYS A 78 -8.94 -17.15 2.61
N SER A 79 -9.70 -16.51 1.71
CA SER A 79 -9.34 -16.31 0.30
C SER A 79 -8.35 -15.15 0.07
N LEU A 80 -8.05 -14.35 1.10
CA LEU A 80 -7.23 -13.16 0.98
C LEU A 80 -5.77 -13.45 1.31
N PHE A 81 -4.90 -13.35 0.32
CA PHE A 81 -3.45 -13.26 0.50
C PHE A 81 -3.08 -11.83 0.88
N ILE A 82 -2.20 -11.69 1.84
CA ILE A 82 -1.73 -10.42 2.38
C ILE A 82 -0.21 -10.42 2.33
N ALA A 83 0.37 -9.45 1.62
CA ALA A 83 1.78 -9.14 1.72
C ALA A 83 1.94 -7.67 2.14
N THR A 84 2.80 -7.42 3.13
CA THR A 84 2.99 -6.08 3.66
C THR A 84 4.38 -5.88 4.24
N SER A 85 4.84 -4.64 4.26
CA SER A 85 6.17 -4.27 4.73
C SER A 85 6.29 -4.14 6.24
N THR A 86 5.19 -4.18 7.01
CA THR A 86 5.25 -4.02 8.48
C THR A 86 4.21 -4.90 9.18
N GLU A 87 4.55 -5.36 10.40
CA GLU A 87 3.64 -6.10 11.26
C GLU A 87 2.36 -5.32 11.60
N GLN A 88 2.50 -4.01 11.81
CA GLN A 88 1.36 -3.14 12.13
C GLN A 88 0.34 -3.10 11.01
N LEU A 89 0.79 -3.09 9.75
CA LEU A 89 -0.10 -3.18 8.60
C LEU A 89 -0.76 -4.56 8.51
N ALA A 90 0.01 -5.64 8.68
CA ALA A 90 -0.54 -6.99 8.73
C ALA A 90 -1.66 -7.10 9.77
N LYS A 91 -1.42 -6.61 10.98
CA LYS A 91 -2.40 -6.58 12.07
C LYS A 91 -3.66 -5.78 11.72
N ALA A 92 -3.49 -4.59 11.15
CA ALA A 92 -4.62 -3.76 10.74
C ALA A 92 -5.45 -4.41 9.63
N LEU A 93 -4.79 -5.01 8.62
CA LEU A 93 -5.45 -5.67 7.51
C LEU A 93 -6.26 -6.89 7.95
N VAL A 94 -5.68 -7.74 8.82
CA VAL A 94 -6.40 -8.90 9.37
C VAL A 94 -7.61 -8.46 10.20
N LYS A 95 -7.45 -7.44 11.06
CA LYS A 95 -8.57 -6.90 11.83
C LYS A 95 -9.69 -6.37 10.94
N ASN A 96 -9.33 -5.60 9.91
CA ASN A 96 -10.30 -5.04 8.97
C ASN A 96 -11.01 -6.13 8.17
N HIS A 97 -10.27 -7.15 7.74
CA HIS A 97 -10.86 -8.28 7.01
C HIS A 97 -11.83 -9.09 7.87
N LYS A 98 -11.49 -9.32 9.15
CA LYS A 98 -12.36 -10.03 10.09
C LYS A 98 -13.58 -9.22 10.55
N ASN A 99 -13.43 -7.91 10.66
CA ASN A 99 -14.49 -6.99 11.09
C ASN A 99 -14.53 -5.70 10.25
N PRO A 100 -15.01 -5.78 9.01
CA PRO A 100 -15.00 -4.64 8.08
C PRO A 100 -15.87 -3.46 8.54
N LYS A 101 -16.82 -3.68 9.45
CA LYS A 101 -17.70 -2.62 9.97
C LYS A 101 -17.06 -1.78 11.07
N ALA A 102 -15.97 -2.23 11.69
CA ALA A 102 -15.35 -1.56 12.83
C ALA A 102 -14.39 -0.43 12.44
N ASN A 103 -14.08 -0.28 11.17
CA ASN A 103 -13.08 0.68 10.70
C ASN A 103 -13.60 1.45 9.49
N ALA A 104 -13.10 2.69 9.34
CA ALA A 104 -13.33 3.46 8.12
C ALA A 104 -12.71 2.72 6.91
N LEU A 105 -13.49 2.57 5.87
CA LEU A 105 -13.08 1.93 4.63
C LEU A 105 -12.74 3.01 3.60
N LEU A 106 -11.95 2.65 2.59
CA LEU A 106 -11.64 3.58 1.50
C LEU A 106 -12.90 4.11 0.81
N LYS A 107 -13.94 3.30 0.69
CA LYS A 107 -15.25 3.71 0.17
C LYS A 107 -15.95 4.81 0.97
N ASP A 108 -15.55 4.99 2.25
CA ASP A 108 -16.10 6.03 3.13
C ASP A 108 -15.36 7.37 2.93
N ASN A 109 -14.25 7.37 2.19
CA ASN A 109 -13.59 8.58 1.73
C ASN A 109 -14.40 9.21 0.61
N ALA A 110 -14.92 10.43 0.84
CA ALA A 110 -15.82 11.09 -0.10
C ALA A 110 -15.18 11.36 -1.47
N ALA A 111 -13.89 11.71 -1.52
CA ALA A 111 -13.17 11.93 -2.77
C ALA A 111 -13.00 10.63 -3.56
N PHE A 112 -12.63 9.54 -2.90
CA PHE A 112 -12.57 8.22 -3.53
C PHE A 112 -13.94 7.77 -4.01
N ALA A 113 -14.97 7.87 -3.18
CA ALA A 113 -16.33 7.44 -3.52
C ALA A 113 -16.88 8.18 -4.74
N ALA A 114 -16.65 9.49 -4.84
CA ALA A 114 -17.05 10.29 -5.98
C ALA A 114 -16.34 9.86 -7.27
N GLN A 115 -15.03 9.65 -7.24
CA GLN A 115 -14.25 9.19 -8.39
C GLN A 115 -14.59 7.74 -8.76
N HIS A 116 -14.78 6.86 -7.79
CA HIS A 116 -15.17 5.47 -8.04
C HIS A 116 -16.47 5.41 -8.84
N LYS A 117 -17.49 6.15 -8.40
CA LYS A 117 -18.77 6.21 -9.11
C LYS A 117 -18.67 6.81 -10.52
N ALA A 118 -17.81 7.82 -10.70
CA ALA A 118 -17.71 8.56 -11.97
C ALA A 118 -16.81 7.87 -13.00
N GLN A 119 -15.75 7.18 -12.55
CA GLN A 119 -14.66 6.75 -13.43
C GLN A 119 -14.29 5.27 -13.30
N PHE A 120 -14.52 4.65 -12.14
CA PHE A 120 -14.02 3.28 -11.87
C PHE A 120 -15.10 2.21 -12.02
N ASP A 121 -16.37 2.61 -12.07
CA ASP A 121 -17.47 1.68 -12.30
C ASP A 121 -17.32 1.01 -13.67
N GLY A 122 -17.33 -0.32 -13.69
CA GLY A 122 -17.07 -1.12 -14.88
C GLY A 122 -15.60 -1.16 -15.37
N ALA A 123 -14.66 -0.51 -14.68
CA ALA A 123 -13.24 -0.61 -15.01
C ALA A 123 -12.67 -1.97 -14.59
N TRP A 124 -11.88 -2.60 -15.45
CA TRP A 124 -11.15 -3.83 -15.11
C TRP A 124 -9.93 -3.56 -14.22
N MET A 125 -9.40 -2.34 -14.28
CA MET A 125 -8.32 -1.83 -13.45
C MET A 125 -8.60 -0.38 -13.06
N TYR A 126 -8.30 -0.03 -11.83
CA TYR A 126 -8.28 1.35 -11.39
C TYR A 126 -7.18 1.59 -10.36
N GLY A 127 -6.70 2.83 -10.33
CA GLY A 127 -5.78 3.33 -9.32
C GLY A 127 -6.30 4.66 -8.77
N TRP A 128 -6.06 4.89 -7.50
CA TRP A 128 -6.40 6.13 -6.82
C TRP A 128 -5.28 6.57 -5.89
N LEU A 129 -4.96 7.84 -5.96
CA LEU A 129 -3.92 8.46 -5.16
C LEU A 129 -4.50 9.67 -4.43
N ASP A 130 -4.38 9.68 -3.10
CA ASP A 130 -4.59 10.88 -2.31
C ASP A 130 -3.37 11.79 -2.43
N PHE A 131 -3.51 12.83 -3.25
CA PHE A 131 -2.39 13.72 -3.55
C PHE A 131 -2.03 14.61 -2.36
N SER A 132 -2.95 14.92 -1.48
CA SER A 132 -2.66 15.66 -0.25
C SER A 132 -1.72 14.88 0.66
N THR A 133 -1.95 13.58 0.82
CA THR A 133 -1.03 12.69 1.56
C THR A 133 0.36 12.63 0.92
N VAL A 134 0.45 12.61 -0.41
CA VAL A 134 1.75 12.63 -1.11
C VAL A 134 2.49 13.94 -0.82
N LEU A 135 1.81 15.07 -0.90
CA LEU A 135 2.40 16.37 -0.60
C LEU A 135 2.91 16.45 0.85
N GLU A 136 2.15 15.94 1.82
CA GLU A 136 2.60 15.85 3.21
C GLU A 136 3.88 15.03 3.34
N VAL A 137 3.94 13.86 2.67
CA VAL A 137 5.12 12.99 2.67
C VAL A 137 6.34 13.70 2.11
N VAL A 138 6.17 14.38 0.98
CA VAL A 138 7.26 15.12 0.31
C VAL A 138 7.74 16.27 1.20
N ASN A 139 6.83 17.04 1.77
CA ASN A 139 7.18 18.15 2.66
C ASN A 139 7.94 17.67 3.89
N ASP A 140 7.45 16.64 4.57
CA ASP A 140 8.13 16.06 5.73
C ASP A 140 9.54 15.54 5.40
N GLU A 141 9.73 14.96 4.22
CA GLU A 141 11.03 14.43 3.82
C GLU A 141 12.01 15.57 3.48
N ILE A 142 11.49 16.65 2.88
CA ILE A 142 12.28 17.87 2.63
C ILE A 142 12.69 18.52 3.94
N GLU A 143 11.76 18.67 4.89
CA GLU A 143 12.05 19.25 6.19
C GLU A 143 13.09 18.45 6.98
N LYS A 144 13.02 17.11 6.95
CA LYS A 144 14.01 16.25 7.60
C LYS A 144 15.41 16.38 7.01
N ARG A 145 15.52 16.67 5.72
CA ARG A 145 16.80 16.85 5.03
C ARG A 145 17.31 18.28 5.08
N ARG A 146 16.49 19.21 5.54
CA ARG A 146 16.87 20.60 5.67
C ARG A 146 17.86 20.74 6.81
N ASP A 147 19.07 21.19 6.47
CA ASP A 147 20.05 21.60 7.48
C ASP A 147 19.53 22.89 8.13
N PRO A 148 19.25 22.90 9.44
CA PRO A 148 18.73 24.10 10.11
C PRO A 148 19.71 25.26 10.10
N ASP A 149 21.01 25.02 9.92
CA ASP A 149 22.07 26.00 9.90
C ASP A 149 22.47 26.42 8.47
N ALA A 150 21.89 25.80 7.44
CA ALA A 150 22.18 26.16 6.06
C ALA A 150 21.49 27.48 5.67
N GLU A 151 22.25 28.42 5.14
CA GLU A 151 21.69 29.63 4.55
C GLU A 151 20.73 29.28 3.40
N PRO A 152 19.56 29.96 3.29
CA PRO A 152 18.64 29.74 2.20
C PRO A 152 19.33 29.94 0.86
N ASN A 153 19.39 28.92 0.02
CA ASN A 153 19.94 29.05 -1.33
C ASN A 153 18.95 29.85 -2.21
N PRO A 154 19.27 31.08 -2.61
CA PRO A 154 18.36 31.93 -3.38
C PRO A 154 18.04 31.36 -4.77
N LEU A 155 18.84 30.40 -5.26
CA LEU A 155 18.65 29.74 -6.56
C LEU A 155 17.75 28.48 -6.44
N MET A 156 17.46 28.02 -5.24
CA MET A 156 16.51 26.92 -5.01
C MET A 156 15.19 27.48 -4.49
N PRO A 157 14.15 27.55 -5.31
CA PRO A 157 12.85 28.00 -4.85
C PRO A 157 12.32 27.05 -3.79
N GLU A 158 11.64 27.60 -2.78
CA GLU A 158 10.97 26.80 -1.77
C GLU A 158 10.01 25.80 -2.45
N PRO A 159 10.02 24.51 -2.07
CA PRO A 159 9.17 23.48 -2.71
C PRO A 159 7.69 23.87 -2.73
N GLN A 160 7.21 24.54 -1.70
CA GLN A 160 5.83 25.03 -1.64
C GLN A 160 5.52 26.04 -2.75
N ARG A 161 6.43 26.97 -3.03
CA ARG A 161 6.27 27.94 -4.12
C ARG A 161 6.28 27.29 -5.51
N VAL A 162 7.10 26.23 -5.66
CA VAL A 162 7.08 25.43 -6.91
C VAL A 162 5.74 24.74 -7.08
N MET A 163 5.22 24.12 -6.04
CA MET A 163 3.91 23.46 -6.07
C MET A 163 2.76 24.44 -6.33
N GLU A 164 2.80 25.63 -5.73
CA GLU A 164 1.84 26.70 -6.00
C GLU A 164 1.91 27.17 -7.45
N ALA A 165 3.12 27.44 -7.95
CA ALA A 165 3.34 27.87 -9.34
C ALA A 165 2.88 26.83 -10.37
N LEU A 166 2.99 25.53 -10.03
CA LEU A 166 2.51 24.43 -10.85
C LEU A 166 1.00 24.13 -10.66
N GLY A 167 0.31 24.84 -9.76
CA GLY A 167 -1.11 24.61 -9.46
C GLY A 167 -1.40 23.31 -8.72
N LEU A 168 -0.37 22.65 -8.15
CA LEU A 168 -0.49 21.35 -7.52
C LEU A 168 -1.13 21.42 -6.13
N THR A 169 -1.13 22.58 -5.48
CA THR A 169 -1.74 22.77 -4.15
C THR A 169 -3.26 22.60 -4.15
N GLY A 170 -3.90 22.78 -5.31
CA GLY A 170 -5.33 22.54 -5.50
C GLY A 170 -5.69 21.08 -5.82
N LEU A 171 -4.71 20.24 -6.14
CA LEU A 171 -4.93 18.86 -6.53
C LEU A 171 -5.14 18.00 -5.28
N LYS A 172 -6.35 17.45 -5.13
CA LYS A 172 -6.72 16.61 -3.97
C LYS A 172 -6.48 15.14 -4.20
N SER A 173 -6.77 14.66 -5.40
CA SER A 173 -6.63 13.25 -5.74
C SER A 173 -6.41 13.05 -7.23
N VAL A 174 -5.79 11.93 -7.59
CA VAL A 174 -5.60 11.48 -8.96
C VAL A 174 -6.21 10.10 -9.09
N GLY A 175 -7.05 9.91 -10.10
CA GLY A 175 -7.63 8.62 -10.46
C GLY A 175 -7.17 8.18 -11.84
N ILE A 176 -6.90 6.89 -12.00
CA ILE A 176 -6.58 6.24 -13.26
C ILE A 176 -7.50 5.03 -13.41
N SER A 177 -8.10 4.85 -14.57
CA SER A 177 -8.91 3.64 -14.85
C SER A 177 -8.59 3.10 -16.23
N GLY A 178 -8.60 1.76 -16.33
CA GLY A 178 -8.52 1.03 -17.59
C GLY A 178 -9.89 0.41 -17.90
N ARG A 179 -10.34 0.55 -19.14
CA ARG A 179 -11.54 -0.11 -19.67
C ARG A 179 -11.18 -0.77 -20.98
N THR A 180 -11.82 -1.88 -21.28
CA THR A 180 -11.82 -2.45 -22.63
C THR A 180 -12.95 -1.81 -23.41
N ASP A 181 -12.68 -1.41 -24.64
CA ASP A 181 -13.72 -0.97 -25.55
C ASP A 181 -14.64 -2.14 -25.93
N GLU A 182 -15.81 -1.86 -26.49
CA GLU A 182 -16.81 -2.87 -26.86
C GLU A 182 -16.27 -3.92 -27.85
N ASP A 183 -15.24 -3.58 -28.62
CA ASP A 183 -14.52 -4.47 -29.55
C ASP A 183 -13.39 -5.28 -28.90
N GLY A 184 -13.15 -5.09 -27.57
CA GLY A 184 -12.10 -5.79 -26.83
C GLY A 184 -10.68 -5.23 -27.01
N SER A 185 -10.52 -4.08 -27.65
CA SER A 185 -9.23 -3.37 -27.72
C SER A 185 -8.92 -2.66 -26.39
N LEU A 186 -7.60 -2.57 -26.07
CA LEU A 186 -7.08 -1.87 -24.90
C LEU A 186 -6.75 -0.42 -25.25
#